data_c65b9a5330f386b6f834443cadb8451c
#
_entry.id   c65b9a5330f386b6f834443cadb8451c
#
_cell.length_a   1.000
_cell.length_b   1.000
_cell.length_c   1.000
_cell.angle_alpha   90.00
_cell.angle_beta   90.00
_cell.angle_gamma   90.00
#
_symmetry.space_group_name_H-M   'P 1'
#
loop_
_entity.id
_entity.type
_entity.pdbx_description
1 polymer ?
#
loop_
_entity_poly.entity_id
_entity_poly.type
_entity_poly.pdbx_seq_one_letter_code
_entity_poly.pdbx_strand_id
1 'polypeptide(L)'
;VSRVLPVEDMPFLPDGTPLQIVLNPLGVPSRMNIGQVLEVHLGYAAKALGWKVATPVFDGATEEDIMEALKEAGYNEDGKSVLYDGRTGEPFDNPVTVGIMYYLKLHHLVDDKIHARSTGPYSLVTQQPLGGKAQFGGQRFGEMEVWALEAYGAAYTPVSYTHLRAHE
;
A
#
# COMPACT_ATOMS: atom_id res chain seq x y z
N VAL A 1 -4.87 0.83 0.53
CA VAL A 1 -5.53 2.13 0.80
C VAL A 1 -6.92 1.84 1.34
N SER A 2 -7.23 2.32 2.54
CA SER A 2 -8.53 2.10 3.18
C SER A 2 -9.54 3.21 2.85
N ARG A 3 -9.08 4.45 2.75
CA ARG A 3 -9.92 5.60 2.43
C ARG A 3 -9.15 6.61 1.59
N VAL A 4 -9.88 7.29 0.72
CA VAL A 4 -9.41 8.47 0.00
C VAL A 4 -10.31 9.63 0.40
N LEU A 5 -9.72 10.70 0.89
CA LEU A 5 -10.42 11.87 1.39
C LEU A 5 -10.07 13.10 0.55
N PRO A 6 -10.99 14.09 0.44
CA PRO A 6 -10.64 15.38 -0.14
C PRO A 6 -9.61 16.11 0.74
N VAL A 7 -8.88 17.04 0.14
CA VAL A 7 -7.81 17.79 0.82
C VAL A 7 -8.32 18.54 2.05
N GLU A 8 -9.55 19.03 2.01
CA GLU A 8 -10.19 19.79 3.10
C GLU A 8 -10.38 18.95 4.38
N ASP A 9 -10.58 17.64 4.23
CA ASP A 9 -10.81 16.72 5.35
C ASP A 9 -9.52 16.15 5.93
N MET A 10 -8.38 16.41 5.30
CA MET A 10 -7.09 15.91 5.78
C MET A 10 -6.58 16.75 6.96
N PRO A 11 -5.92 16.11 7.94
CA PRO A 11 -5.24 16.86 8.99
C PRO A 11 -4.21 17.84 8.42
N PHE A 12 -4.01 18.94 9.08
CA PHE A 12 -3.08 19.97 8.64
C PHE A 12 -2.15 20.45 9.76
N LEU A 13 -0.99 20.94 9.37
CA LEU A 13 0.00 21.57 10.24
C LEU A 13 -0.47 22.97 10.66
N PRO A 14 0.13 23.57 11.71
CA PRO A 14 -0.21 24.93 12.15
C PRO A 14 -0.05 26.02 11.08
N ASP A 15 0.81 25.78 10.08
CA ASP A 15 1.01 26.68 8.92
C ASP A 15 -0.08 26.54 7.84
N GLY A 16 -1.00 25.59 7.99
CA GLY A 16 -2.05 25.30 7.02
C GLY A 16 -1.72 24.26 5.96
N THR A 17 -0.52 23.69 5.97
CA THR A 17 -0.13 22.65 5.03
C THR A 17 -0.87 21.33 5.32
N PRO A 18 -1.70 20.81 4.41
CA PRO A 18 -2.40 19.55 4.63
C PRO A 18 -1.46 18.35 4.50
N LEU A 19 -1.75 17.28 5.23
CA LEU A 19 -1.07 16.00 5.04
C LEU A 19 -1.60 15.32 3.78
N GLN A 20 -0.70 14.65 3.06
CA GLN A 20 -1.04 13.91 1.84
C GLN A 20 -1.37 12.45 2.12
N ILE A 21 -0.73 11.87 3.13
CA ILE A 21 -0.89 10.47 3.52
C ILE A 21 -0.92 10.37 5.04
N VAL A 22 -1.84 9.58 5.55
CA VAL A 22 -1.91 9.21 6.97
C VAL A 22 -1.72 7.69 7.06
N LEU A 23 -0.76 7.27 7.86
CA LEU A 23 -0.41 5.87 8.05
C LEU A 23 -0.89 5.35 9.40
N ASN A 24 -1.34 4.10 9.40
CA ASN A 24 -1.72 3.42 10.63
C ASN A 24 -0.46 2.88 11.34
N PRO A 25 -0.23 3.26 12.60
CA PRO A 25 0.94 2.80 13.37
C PRO A 25 0.94 1.29 13.63
N LEU A 26 -0.18 0.60 13.55
CA LEU A 26 -0.25 -0.86 13.67
C LEU A 26 0.55 -1.59 12.57
N GLY A 27 0.85 -0.93 11.46
CA GLY A 27 1.67 -1.45 10.38
C GLY A 27 3.16 -1.50 10.67
N VAL A 28 3.63 -1.01 11.81
CA VAL A 28 5.06 -0.90 12.14
C VAL A 28 5.56 -2.06 13.01
N PRO A 29 4.99 -2.36 14.21
CA PRO A 29 5.64 -3.25 15.16
C PRO A 29 5.85 -4.68 14.66
N SER A 30 4.80 -5.31 14.13
CA SER A 30 4.84 -6.71 13.68
C SER A 30 5.64 -6.92 12.39
N ARG A 31 5.88 -5.88 11.62
CA ARG A 31 6.58 -5.94 10.31
C ARG A 31 8.07 -5.61 10.40
N MET A 32 8.57 -5.33 11.59
CA MET A 32 9.99 -5.02 11.84
C MET A 32 10.54 -3.92 10.91
N ASN A 33 9.75 -2.89 10.65
CA ASN A 33 10.08 -1.80 9.73
C ASN A 33 10.13 -0.43 10.44
N ILE A 34 10.65 -0.40 11.66
CA ILE A 34 10.76 0.83 12.47
C ILE A 34 11.62 1.90 11.80
N GLY A 35 12.51 1.50 10.90
CA GLY A 35 13.33 2.44 10.13
C GLY A 35 12.53 3.46 9.34
N GLN A 36 11.28 3.17 8.98
CA GLN A 36 10.41 4.14 8.33
C GLN A 36 10.09 5.36 9.20
N VAL A 37 10.00 5.19 10.51
CA VAL A 37 9.76 6.31 11.45
C VAL A 37 10.98 7.20 11.49
N LEU A 38 12.17 6.62 11.55
CA LEU A 38 13.44 7.37 11.50
C LEU A 38 13.62 8.09 10.16
N GLU A 39 13.23 7.46 9.05
CA GLU A 39 13.21 8.09 7.72
C GLU A 39 12.31 9.32 7.69
N VAL A 40 11.11 9.24 8.26
CA VAL A 40 10.17 10.36 8.33
C VAL A 40 10.78 11.55 9.10
N HIS A 41 11.40 11.30 10.23
CA HIS A 41 12.06 12.33 11.05
C HIS A 41 13.21 12.99 10.29
N LEU A 42 14.11 12.17 9.75
CA LEU A 42 15.27 12.69 9.02
C LEU A 42 14.87 13.41 7.72
N GLY A 43 13.86 12.89 7.03
CA GLY A 43 13.31 13.50 5.82
C GLY A 43 12.69 14.87 6.08
N TYR A 44 12.05 15.06 7.23
CA TYR A 44 11.50 16.36 7.61
C TYR A 44 12.59 17.39 7.84
N ALA A 45 13.65 17.01 8.55
CA ALA A 45 14.82 17.85 8.75
C ALA A 45 15.54 18.16 7.42
N ALA A 46 15.71 17.15 6.58
CA ALA A 46 16.38 17.29 5.28
C ALA A 46 15.63 18.23 4.33
N LYS A 47 14.31 18.20 4.35
CA LYS A 47 13.50 19.13 3.55
C LYS A 47 13.71 20.59 3.99
N ALA A 48 13.73 20.83 5.28
CA ALA A 48 13.95 22.17 5.82
C ALA A 48 15.35 22.70 5.52
N LEU A 49 16.37 21.84 5.60
CA LEU A 49 17.77 22.19 5.36
C LEU A 49 18.20 22.09 3.88
N GLY A 50 17.34 21.57 3.00
CA GLY A 50 17.64 21.39 1.59
C GLY A 50 18.63 20.26 1.30
N TRP A 51 18.79 19.31 2.21
CA TRP A 51 19.72 18.19 2.05
C TRP A 51 19.16 17.06 1.19
N LYS A 52 20.07 16.36 0.52
CA LYS A 52 19.81 15.04 -0.05
C LYS A 52 20.60 14.02 0.75
N VAL A 53 19.91 13.16 1.49
CA VAL A 53 20.52 12.23 2.43
C VAL A 53 20.50 10.82 1.83
N ALA A 54 21.67 10.16 1.85
CA ALA A 54 21.80 8.74 1.51
C ALA A 54 22.27 7.99 2.76
N THR A 55 21.52 6.95 3.12
CA THR A 55 21.80 6.12 4.30
C THR A 55 21.98 4.66 3.87
N PRO A 56 23.21 4.21 3.55
CA PRO A 56 23.50 2.82 3.23
C PRO A 56 23.11 1.88 4.39
N VAL A 57 22.87 0.62 4.11
CA VAL A 57 22.31 -0.35 5.06
C VAL A 57 23.15 -0.48 6.35
N PHE A 58 24.46 -0.50 6.23
CA PHE A 58 25.38 -0.67 7.38
C PHE A 58 26.15 0.59 7.75
N ASP A 59 25.90 1.69 7.09
CA ASP A 59 26.54 2.99 7.34
C ASP A 59 25.48 4.09 7.25
N GLY A 60 24.46 3.94 8.07
CA GLY A 60 23.35 4.88 8.14
C GLY A 60 23.53 5.95 9.24
N ALA A 61 22.52 6.81 9.34
CA ALA A 61 22.45 7.80 10.42
C ALA A 61 22.05 7.13 11.75
N THR A 62 22.63 7.60 12.85
CA THR A 62 22.25 7.20 14.20
C THR A 62 21.06 8.04 14.67
N GLU A 63 20.41 7.62 15.77
CA GLU A 63 19.33 8.42 16.38
C GLU A 63 19.82 9.80 16.82
N GLU A 64 21.03 9.88 17.32
CA GLU A 64 21.65 11.15 17.73
C GLU A 64 21.84 12.11 16.55
N ASP A 65 22.29 11.59 15.40
CA ASP A 65 22.44 12.37 14.17
C ASP A 65 21.10 12.95 13.70
N ILE A 66 20.03 12.15 13.82
CA ILE A 66 18.68 12.58 13.44
C ILE A 66 18.16 13.67 14.39
N MET A 67 18.38 13.52 15.69
CA MET A 67 18.00 14.54 16.68
C MET A 67 18.74 15.86 16.46
N GLU A 68 20.04 15.80 16.19
CA GLU A 68 20.83 16.98 15.84
C GLU A 68 20.34 17.68 14.58
N ALA A 69 20.01 16.90 13.55
CA ALA A 69 19.47 17.43 12.31
C ALA A 69 18.12 18.12 12.53
N LEU A 70 17.24 17.56 13.37
CA LEU A 70 15.96 18.18 13.74
C LEU A 70 16.15 19.47 14.51
N LYS A 71 17.09 19.53 15.44
CA LYS A 71 17.47 20.78 16.15
C LYS A 71 17.99 21.87 15.20
N GLU A 72 18.88 21.52 14.30
CA GLU A 72 19.42 22.43 13.30
C GLU A 72 18.34 22.97 12.37
N ALA A 73 17.35 22.15 12.04
CA ALA A 73 16.18 22.54 11.24
C ALA A 73 15.17 23.41 12.02
N GLY A 74 15.32 23.54 13.33
CA GLY A 74 14.41 24.32 14.19
C GLY A 74 13.15 23.56 14.61
N TYR A 75 13.13 22.24 14.48
CA TYR A 75 12.04 21.38 14.94
C TYR A 75 12.32 20.76 16.31
N ASN A 76 11.29 20.17 16.92
CA ASN A 76 11.45 19.44 18.17
C ASN A 76 12.29 18.17 17.96
N GLU A 77 13.10 17.80 18.93
CA GLU A 77 13.95 16.60 18.87
C GLU A 77 13.17 15.30 18.75
N ASP A 78 11.93 15.27 19.24
CA ASP A 78 11.06 14.10 19.18
C ASP A 78 10.42 13.89 17.80
N GLY A 79 10.60 14.82 16.86
CA GLY A 79 10.05 14.75 15.51
C GLY A 79 8.53 14.87 15.45
N LYS A 80 7.87 15.25 16.54
CA LYS A 80 6.42 15.37 16.62
C LYS A 80 5.97 16.80 16.41
N SER A 81 4.83 16.94 15.78
CA SER A 81 4.21 18.24 15.51
C SER A 81 2.75 18.23 15.94
N VAL A 82 2.23 19.40 16.29
CA VAL A 82 0.82 19.57 16.57
C VAL A 82 0.07 19.59 15.24
N LEU A 83 -0.94 18.74 15.14
CA LEU A 83 -1.83 18.69 13.99
C LEU A 83 -3.22 19.13 14.37
N TYR A 84 -3.94 19.65 13.39
CA TYR A 84 -5.34 20.04 13.51
C TYR A 84 -6.21 19.13 12.63
N ASP A 85 -7.39 18.76 13.12
CA ASP A 85 -8.34 17.99 12.35
C ASP A 85 -8.94 18.85 11.21
N GLY A 86 -8.88 18.35 10.00
CA GLY A 86 -9.42 19.06 8.83
C GLY A 86 -10.93 19.20 8.82
N ARG A 87 -11.67 18.39 9.58
CA ARG A 87 -13.13 18.43 9.66
C ARG A 87 -13.65 19.39 10.72
N THR A 88 -13.02 19.39 11.89
CA THR A 88 -13.47 20.17 13.06
C THR A 88 -12.65 21.43 13.29
N GLY A 89 -11.40 21.45 12.79
CA GLY A 89 -10.45 22.53 13.05
C GLY A 89 -9.83 22.48 14.45
N GLU A 90 -10.15 21.48 15.26
CA GLU A 90 -9.61 21.30 16.60
C GLU A 90 -8.24 20.61 16.56
N PRO A 91 -7.30 20.96 17.47
CA PRO A 91 -6.04 20.27 17.55
C PRO A 91 -6.22 18.83 18.06
N PHE A 92 -5.34 17.93 17.63
CA PHE A 92 -5.26 16.59 18.19
C PHE A 92 -4.80 16.63 19.67
N ASP A 93 -5.26 15.66 20.45
CA ASP A 93 -4.95 15.58 21.89
C ASP A 93 -3.45 15.45 22.16
N ASN A 94 -2.73 14.75 21.29
CA ASN A 94 -1.28 14.54 21.41
C ASN A 94 -0.55 14.96 20.14
N PRO A 95 0.71 15.40 20.26
CA PRO A 95 1.56 15.62 19.10
C PRO A 95 1.74 14.36 18.26
N VAL A 96 1.82 14.51 16.95
CA VAL A 96 1.90 13.43 15.97
C VAL A 96 3.22 13.50 15.22
N THR A 97 3.80 12.35 14.91
CA THR A 97 4.97 12.25 14.04
C THR A 97 4.60 12.66 12.62
N VAL A 98 5.22 13.71 12.13
CA VAL A 98 5.03 14.25 10.78
C VAL A 98 6.38 14.41 10.12
N GLY A 99 6.46 14.11 8.85
CA GLY A 99 7.68 14.28 8.08
C GLY A 99 7.50 13.93 6.62
N ILE A 100 8.60 13.76 5.94
CA ILE A 100 8.67 13.43 4.52
C ILE A 100 9.15 11.99 4.38
N MET A 101 8.41 11.22 3.60
CA MET A 101 8.73 9.83 3.31
C MET A 101 8.86 9.64 1.79
N TYR A 102 9.77 8.78 1.39
CA TYR A 102 9.98 8.44 -0.01
C TYR A 102 9.00 7.33 -0.44
N TYR A 103 8.14 7.65 -1.39
CA TYR A 103 7.13 6.74 -1.92
C TYR A 103 7.40 6.41 -3.37
N LEU A 104 7.29 5.14 -3.70
CA LEU A 104 7.37 4.64 -5.08
C LEU A 104 6.03 4.04 -5.51
N LYS A 105 5.56 4.41 -6.69
CA LYS A 105 4.46 3.72 -7.34
C LYS A 105 5.04 2.48 -8.04
N LEU A 106 4.70 1.30 -7.50
CA LEU A 106 5.14 0.03 -8.09
C LEU A 106 4.34 -0.31 -9.36
N HIS A 107 4.97 -1.06 -10.26
CA HIS A 107 4.37 -1.49 -11.52
C HIS A 107 3.41 -2.69 -11.34
N HIS A 108 2.58 -2.63 -10.30
CA HIS A 108 1.53 -3.61 -10.01
C HIS A 108 0.16 -2.94 -10.08
N LEU A 109 -0.17 -2.45 -11.29
CA LEU A 109 -1.41 -1.73 -11.54
C LEU A 109 -2.56 -2.69 -11.79
N VAL A 110 -3.73 -2.35 -11.28
CA VAL A 110 -4.91 -3.21 -11.40
C VAL A 110 -5.35 -3.41 -12.85
N ASP A 111 -5.24 -2.40 -13.68
CA ASP A 111 -5.64 -2.48 -15.09
C ASP A 111 -4.82 -3.50 -15.90
N ASP A 112 -3.55 -3.70 -15.51
CA ASP A 112 -2.67 -4.70 -16.13
C ASP A 112 -2.97 -6.13 -15.63
N LYS A 113 -3.65 -6.28 -14.51
CA LYS A 113 -3.91 -7.56 -13.84
C LYS A 113 -5.36 -8.00 -13.90
N ILE A 114 -6.30 -7.08 -14.04
CA ILE A 114 -7.70 -7.41 -14.17
C ILE A 114 -7.94 -8.18 -15.46
N HIS A 115 -8.56 -9.34 -15.35
CA HIS A 115 -8.80 -10.21 -16.47
C HIS A 115 -10.04 -11.05 -16.25
N ALA A 116 -10.85 -11.18 -17.29
CA ALA A 116 -12.01 -12.04 -17.34
C ALA A 116 -12.11 -12.68 -18.72
N ARG A 117 -12.75 -13.83 -18.77
CA ARG A 117 -12.99 -14.56 -20.02
C ARG A 117 -14.34 -15.27 -19.98
N SER A 118 -15.06 -15.20 -21.07
CA SER A 118 -16.18 -16.10 -21.34
C SER A 118 -15.77 -17.21 -22.31
N THR A 119 -15.43 -16.86 -23.54
CA THR A 119 -14.92 -17.75 -24.60
C THR A 119 -13.67 -17.12 -25.21
N GLY A 120 -12.74 -17.94 -25.70
CA GLY A 120 -11.50 -17.45 -26.31
C GLY A 120 -10.65 -18.58 -26.87
N PRO A 121 -9.38 -18.32 -27.19
CA PRO A 121 -8.50 -19.29 -27.82
C PRO A 121 -8.21 -20.50 -26.92
N TYR A 122 -8.06 -21.66 -27.55
CA TYR A 122 -7.73 -22.94 -26.92
C TYR A 122 -6.35 -23.45 -27.39
N SER A 123 -5.72 -24.28 -26.58
CA SER A 123 -4.50 -24.97 -26.97
C SER A 123 -4.76 -25.95 -28.11
N LEU A 124 -3.84 -26.00 -29.09
CA LEU A 124 -3.95 -26.92 -30.23
C LEU A 124 -3.81 -28.39 -29.80
N VAL A 125 -3.02 -28.68 -28.78
CA VAL A 125 -2.75 -30.05 -28.34
C VAL A 125 -3.79 -30.57 -27.37
N THR A 126 -4.07 -29.82 -26.32
CA THR A 126 -4.94 -30.26 -25.22
C THR A 126 -6.38 -29.84 -25.38
N GLN A 127 -6.70 -28.94 -26.31
CA GLN A 127 -8.01 -28.35 -26.50
C GLN A 127 -8.59 -27.72 -25.22
N GLN A 128 -7.70 -27.26 -24.35
CA GLN A 128 -8.05 -26.53 -23.13
C GLN A 128 -7.80 -25.03 -23.31
N PRO A 129 -8.50 -24.17 -22.56
CA PRO A 129 -8.24 -22.74 -22.60
C PRO A 129 -6.77 -22.44 -22.31
N LEU A 130 -6.19 -21.48 -23.04
CA LEU A 130 -4.84 -20.98 -22.77
C LEU A 130 -4.79 -20.28 -21.41
N GLY A 131 -3.60 -20.17 -20.82
CA GLY A 131 -3.36 -19.44 -19.58
C GLY A 131 -2.86 -18.02 -19.83
N GLY A 132 -3.09 -17.14 -18.88
CA GLY A 132 -2.55 -15.78 -18.87
C GLY A 132 -3.43 -14.73 -19.55
N LYS A 133 -3.27 -13.49 -19.09
CA LYS A 133 -4.05 -12.34 -19.58
C LYS A 133 -3.72 -11.97 -21.02
N ALA A 134 -2.44 -11.99 -21.38
CA ALA A 134 -1.97 -11.62 -22.72
C ALA A 134 -2.54 -12.52 -23.84
N GLN A 135 -2.85 -13.76 -23.54
CA GLN A 135 -3.39 -14.75 -24.45
C GLN A 135 -4.92 -14.86 -24.37
N PHE A 136 -5.57 -13.95 -23.64
CA PHE A 136 -6.99 -14.04 -23.33
C PHE A 136 -7.36 -15.42 -22.74
N GLY A 137 -6.53 -15.90 -21.80
CA GLY A 137 -6.66 -17.20 -21.17
C GLY A 137 -7.66 -17.23 -20.02
N GLY A 138 -8.02 -18.43 -19.59
CA GLY A 138 -8.90 -18.67 -18.45
C GLY A 138 -8.16 -19.15 -17.22
N GLN A 139 -8.85 -19.18 -16.10
CA GLN A 139 -8.35 -19.75 -14.85
C GLN A 139 -8.48 -21.28 -14.89
N ARG A 140 -7.47 -21.95 -14.37
CA ARG A 140 -7.53 -23.40 -14.19
C ARG A 140 -8.30 -23.73 -12.91
N PHE A 141 -9.36 -24.50 -13.04
CA PHE A 141 -10.10 -25.07 -11.92
C PHE A 141 -9.62 -26.51 -11.69
N GLY A 142 -8.58 -26.67 -10.85
CA GLY A 142 -7.94 -27.95 -10.57
C GLY A 142 -8.66 -28.77 -9.49
N GLU A 143 -8.04 -29.91 -9.13
CA GLU A 143 -8.61 -30.83 -8.12
C GLU A 143 -8.79 -30.17 -6.76
N MET A 144 -7.81 -29.37 -6.32
CA MET A 144 -7.89 -28.72 -5.01
C MET A 144 -9.02 -27.70 -4.92
N GLU A 145 -9.27 -26.98 -5.99
CA GLU A 145 -10.37 -26.02 -6.09
C GLU A 145 -11.73 -26.73 -6.08
N VAL A 146 -11.82 -27.90 -6.73
CA VAL A 146 -13.00 -28.76 -6.65
C VAL A 146 -13.25 -29.23 -5.21
N TRP A 147 -12.22 -29.67 -4.51
CA TRP A 147 -12.33 -30.09 -3.11
C TRP A 147 -12.80 -28.94 -2.20
N ALA A 148 -12.32 -27.76 -2.44
CA ALA A 148 -12.74 -26.57 -1.69
C ALA A 148 -14.25 -26.30 -1.87
N LEU A 149 -14.78 -26.39 -3.08
CA LEU A 149 -16.20 -26.23 -3.34
C LEU A 149 -17.04 -27.37 -2.75
N GLU A 150 -16.55 -28.59 -2.80
CA GLU A 150 -17.20 -29.74 -2.15
C GLU A 150 -17.30 -29.55 -0.63
N ALA A 151 -16.25 -29.03 -0.01
CA ALA A 151 -16.23 -28.74 1.43
C ALA A 151 -17.30 -27.70 1.84
N TYR A 152 -17.59 -26.74 0.97
CA TYR A 152 -18.68 -25.78 1.17
C TYR A 152 -20.07 -26.30 0.75
N GLY A 153 -20.17 -27.52 0.24
CA GLY A 153 -21.43 -28.06 -0.28
C GLY A 153 -21.87 -27.43 -1.59
N ALA A 154 -20.99 -26.79 -2.33
CA ALA A 154 -21.26 -26.10 -3.59
C ALA A 154 -20.95 -26.98 -4.83
N ALA A 155 -21.05 -28.27 -4.73
CA ALA A 155 -20.70 -29.20 -5.81
C ALA A 155 -21.53 -29.02 -7.11
N TYR A 156 -22.69 -28.39 -7.01
CA TYR A 156 -23.54 -28.11 -8.18
C TYR A 156 -22.89 -27.09 -9.14
N THR A 157 -22.09 -26.18 -8.64
CA THR A 157 -21.41 -25.13 -9.45
C THR A 157 -20.49 -25.73 -10.53
N PRO A 158 -19.55 -26.65 -10.23
CA PRO A 158 -18.72 -27.29 -11.24
C PRO A 158 -19.56 -28.11 -12.27
N VAL A 159 -20.60 -28.80 -11.83
CA VAL A 159 -21.50 -29.57 -12.70
C VAL A 159 -22.26 -28.65 -13.65
N SER A 160 -22.73 -27.50 -13.18
CA SER A 160 -23.41 -26.51 -14.00
C SER A 160 -22.49 -25.98 -15.12
N TYR A 161 -21.21 -25.66 -14.79
CA TYR A 161 -20.23 -25.24 -15.80
C TYR A 161 -19.93 -26.31 -16.84
N THR A 162 -19.79 -27.56 -16.46
CA THR A 162 -19.56 -28.66 -17.39
C THR A 162 -20.75 -28.93 -18.29
N HIS A 163 -21.96 -28.81 -17.79
CA HIS A 163 -23.18 -28.95 -18.58
C HIS A 163 -23.37 -27.84 -19.61
N LEU A 164 -23.14 -26.59 -19.25
CA LEU A 164 -23.21 -25.46 -20.18
C LEU A 164 -22.21 -25.58 -21.33
N ARG A 165 -21.04 -26.14 -21.07
CA ARG A 165 -20.02 -26.40 -22.12
C ARG A 165 -20.35 -27.51 -23.06
N ALA A 166 -21.11 -28.50 -22.64
CA ALA A 166 -21.53 -29.62 -23.51
C ALA A 166 -22.59 -29.22 -24.54
N HIS A 167 -23.20 -28.03 -24.40
CA HIS A 167 -24.24 -27.49 -25.27
C HIS A 167 -23.76 -26.31 -26.15
N GLU A 168 -22.54 -25.85 -26.00
CA GLU A 168 -21.89 -24.87 -26.88
C GLU A 168 -20.92 -25.57 -27.87
#